data_36b5ccb45b07a0157311b2005695f131
#
_entry.id   36b5ccb45b07a0157311b2005695f131
#
_cell.length_a   1.000
_cell.length_b   1.000
_cell.length_c   1.000
_cell.angle_alpha   90.00
_cell.angle_beta   90.00
_cell.angle_gamma   90.00
#
_symmetry.space_group_name_H-M   'P 1'
#
loop_
_entity.id
_entity.type
_entity.pdbx_description
1 polymer ?
#
loop_
_entity_poly.entity_id
_entity_poly.type
_entity_poly.pdbx_seq_one_letter_code
_entity_poly.pdbx_strand_id
1 'polypeptide(L)'
;MLIFLDTEFTDFPESDCDLISIGLVDETGREFYAESVQYRQEACSDFVREVVVPLLGEHPKRIVDNYYGIAMKLNKWLKHYGDEVVTVCFDYNTDWYLMVKLLQLLPEEELFSNIQATNIWGDIDPQAIDYYWAEVDAFGHKQHHALYDARGNKYAYKPLVRERQNG
;
A
#
# COMPACT_ATOMS: atom_id res chain seq x y z
N MET A 1 7.73 -3.34 14.03
CA MET A 1 6.37 -3.45 13.43
C MET A 1 6.48 -3.65 11.93
N LEU A 2 5.82 -4.69 11.37
CA LEU A 2 5.66 -4.83 9.93
C LEU A 2 4.37 -4.15 9.47
N ILE A 3 4.46 -3.43 8.35
CA ILE A 3 3.31 -2.80 7.68
C ILE A 3 3.37 -3.20 6.20
N PHE A 4 2.28 -3.74 5.68
CA PHE A 4 2.14 -4.14 4.29
C PHE A 4 1.46 -3.01 3.53
N LEU A 5 2.07 -2.62 2.43
CA LEU A 5 1.68 -1.50 1.58
C LEU A 5 1.33 -1.99 0.19
N ASP A 6 0.27 -1.41 -0.36
CA ASP A 6 -0.05 -1.48 -1.78
C ASP A 6 -0.63 -0.15 -2.25
N THR A 7 -0.48 0.17 -3.54
CA THR A 7 -1.03 1.37 -4.16
C THR A 7 -1.65 1.08 -5.52
N GLU A 8 -2.71 1.81 -5.84
CA GLU A 8 -3.22 1.88 -7.20
C GLU A 8 -2.83 3.21 -7.83
N PHE A 9 -2.44 3.19 -9.10
CA PHE A 9 -1.93 4.36 -9.83
C PHE A 9 -2.36 4.34 -11.32
N THR A 10 -2.21 5.48 -11.99
CA THR A 10 -2.83 5.70 -13.30
C THR A 10 -2.25 4.87 -14.43
N ASP A 11 -0.93 4.79 -14.56
CA ASP A 11 -0.22 4.00 -15.56
C ASP A 11 1.30 4.12 -15.38
N PHE A 12 2.07 3.40 -16.19
CA PHE A 12 3.51 3.55 -16.31
C PHE A 12 3.89 4.59 -17.39
N PRO A 13 5.06 5.22 -17.33
CA PRO A 13 6.14 4.95 -16.37
C PRO A 13 5.91 5.60 -15.00
N GLU A 14 6.54 5.02 -13.97
CA GLU A 14 6.47 5.47 -12.57
C GLU A 14 6.76 6.96 -12.39
N SER A 15 7.62 7.54 -13.24
CA SER A 15 7.99 8.96 -13.16
C SER A 15 6.84 9.93 -13.46
N ASP A 16 5.77 9.47 -14.11
CA ASP A 16 4.60 10.29 -14.49
C ASP A 16 3.27 9.71 -14.02
N CYS A 17 3.25 8.67 -13.20
CA CYS A 17 2.02 8.13 -12.65
C CYS A 17 1.49 8.98 -11.49
N ASP A 18 0.16 9.00 -11.38
CA ASP A 18 -0.56 9.61 -10.27
C ASP A 18 -1.07 8.52 -9.32
N LEU A 19 -0.98 8.77 -8.02
CA LEU A 19 -1.57 7.91 -7.00
C LEU A 19 -3.10 8.01 -7.05
N ILE A 20 -3.78 6.88 -7.21
CA ILE A 20 -5.24 6.76 -7.14
C ILE A 20 -5.67 6.41 -5.72
N SER A 21 -5.11 5.34 -5.16
CA SER A 21 -5.39 4.93 -3.78
C SER A 21 -4.17 4.31 -3.12
N ILE A 22 -4.17 4.31 -1.79
CA ILE A 22 -3.11 3.73 -0.96
C ILE A 22 -3.72 2.95 0.18
N GLY A 23 -3.28 1.71 0.36
CA GLY A 23 -3.68 0.79 1.41
C GLY A 23 -2.50 0.34 2.25
N LEU A 24 -2.65 0.37 3.57
CA LEU A 24 -1.69 -0.18 4.52
C LEU A 24 -2.41 -1.03 5.55
N VAL A 25 -1.78 -2.14 5.93
CA VAL A 25 -2.22 -2.96 7.06
C VAL A 25 -1.01 -3.40 7.87
N ASP A 26 -1.03 -3.21 9.19
CA ASP A 26 0.04 -3.70 10.04
C ASP A 26 -0.15 -5.18 10.42
N GLU A 27 0.86 -5.78 11.05
CA GLU A 27 0.82 -7.19 11.47
C GLU A 27 -0.29 -7.46 12.49
N THR A 28 -0.77 -6.44 13.24
CA THR A 28 -1.87 -6.56 14.21
C THR A 28 -3.25 -6.42 13.58
N GLY A 29 -3.34 -5.95 12.33
CA GLY A 29 -4.59 -5.72 11.60
C GLY A 29 -5.10 -4.29 11.65
N ARG A 30 -4.30 -3.33 12.13
CA ARG A 30 -4.63 -1.90 12.05
C ARG A 30 -4.43 -1.42 10.62
N GLU A 31 -5.40 -0.68 10.08
CA GLU A 31 -5.47 -0.34 8.67
C GLU A 31 -5.48 1.17 8.43
N PHE A 32 -4.95 1.53 7.26
CA PHE A 32 -5.11 2.84 6.63
C PHE A 32 -5.52 2.64 5.18
N TYR A 33 -6.54 3.35 4.73
CA TYR A 33 -6.94 3.37 3.33
C TYR A 33 -7.37 4.76 2.91
N ALA A 34 -6.84 5.23 1.78
CA ALA A 34 -7.17 6.53 1.23
C ALA A 34 -7.28 6.51 -0.30
N GLU A 35 -8.23 7.28 -0.82
CA GLU A 35 -8.47 7.53 -2.23
C GLU A 35 -8.19 9.01 -2.54
N SER A 36 -7.42 9.27 -3.60
CA SER A 36 -7.09 10.63 -4.04
C SER A 36 -8.19 11.21 -4.94
N VAL A 37 -8.46 12.50 -4.75
CA VAL A 37 -9.29 13.27 -5.70
C VAL A 37 -8.47 14.00 -6.76
N GLN A 38 -7.13 13.81 -6.79
CA GLN A 38 -6.22 14.61 -7.62
C GLN A 38 -5.58 13.86 -8.78
N TYR A 39 -5.82 12.54 -8.93
CA TYR A 39 -5.25 11.82 -10.07
C TYR A 39 -5.88 12.25 -11.39
N ARG A 40 -5.08 12.25 -12.46
CA ARG A 40 -5.53 12.56 -13.84
C ARG A 40 -6.29 11.38 -14.42
N GLN A 41 -7.60 11.51 -14.58
CA GLN A 41 -8.42 10.42 -15.13
C GLN A 41 -8.03 10.08 -16.57
N GLU A 42 -7.61 11.07 -17.34
CA GLU A 42 -7.11 10.91 -18.72
C GLU A 42 -5.79 10.14 -18.78
N ALA A 43 -5.00 10.13 -17.70
CA ALA A 43 -3.75 9.38 -17.62
C ALA A 43 -3.95 7.91 -17.23
N CYS A 44 -5.17 7.50 -16.86
CA CYS A 44 -5.44 6.11 -16.56
C CYS A 44 -5.35 5.24 -17.81
N SER A 45 -4.68 4.09 -17.72
CA SER A 45 -4.73 3.04 -18.73
C SER A 45 -6.15 2.47 -18.87
N ASP A 46 -6.43 1.73 -19.93
CA ASP A 46 -7.71 1.05 -20.09
C ASP A 46 -7.96 0.06 -18.95
N PHE A 47 -6.92 -0.68 -18.54
CA PHE A 47 -6.98 -1.57 -17.39
C PHE A 47 -7.40 -0.84 -16.11
N VAL A 48 -6.77 0.29 -15.80
CA VAL A 48 -7.08 1.07 -14.60
C VAL A 48 -8.53 1.58 -14.65
N ARG A 49 -9.00 2.06 -15.81
CA ARG A 49 -10.38 2.51 -15.97
C ARG A 49 -11.42 1.42 -15.78
N GLU A 50 -11.12 0.21 -16.26
CA GLU A 50 -12.06 -0.92 -16.26
C GLU A 50 -12.03 -1.74 -14.97
N VAL A 51 -10.89 -1.79 -14.29
CA VAL A 51 -10.66 -2.70 -13.17
C VAL A 51 -10.50 -1.95 -11.84
N VAL A 52 -9.66 -0.90 -11.79
CA VAL A 52 -9.34 -0.20 -10.54
C VAL A 52 -10.40 0.85 -10.18
N VAL A 53 -10.72 1.74 -11.11
CA VAL A 53 -11.64 2.86 -10.86
C VAL A 53 -13.03 2.40 -10.36
N PRO A 54 -13.63 1.30 -10.87
CA PRO A 54 -14.90 0.82 -10.35
C PRO A 54 -14.90 0.36 -8.89
N LEU A 55 -13.73 0.08 -8.31
CA LEU A 55 -13.58 -0.34 -6.91
C LEU A 55 -13.46 0.84 -5.93
N LEU A 56 -13.25 2.05 -6.45
CA LEU A 56 -13.22 3.25 -5.62
C LEU A 56 -14.59 3.51 -4.98
N GLY A 57 -14.57 3.93 -3.74
CA GLY A 57 -15.79 4.21 -3.01
C GLY A 57 -16.41 3.03 -2.26
N GLU A 58 -15.95 1.80 -2.50
CA GLU A 58 -16.55 0.61 -1.87
C GLU A 58 -16.20 0.46 -0.39
N HIS A 59 -15.01 0.88 0.04
CA HIS A 59 -14.60 0.70 1.43
C HIS A 59 -15.25 1.73 2.37
N PRO A 60 -16.00 1.29 3.42
CA PRO A 60 -16.83 2.21 4.24
C PRO A 60 -16.02 3.18 5.10
N LYS A 61 -14.76 2.85 5.40
CA LYS A 61 -13.86 3.68 6.22
C LYS A 61 -12.79 4.38 5.39
N ARG A 62 -13.01 4.52 4.07
CA ARG A 62 -12.06 5.21 3.21
C ARG A 62 -11.90 6.68 3.58
N ILE A 63 -10.69 7.16 3.47
CA ILE A 63 -10.37 8.58 3.47
C ILE A 63 -10.42 9.05 2.01
N VAL A 64 -11.12 10.13 1.72
CA VAL A 64 -11.13 10.77 0.39
C VAL A 64 -10.57 12.17 0.56
N ASP A 65 -9.43 12.46 -0.07
CA ASP A 65 -8.77 13.76 0.09
C ASP A 65 -7.80 14.04 -1.09
N ASN A 66 -7.23 15.25 -1.10
CA ASN A 66 -6.09 15.58 -1.93
C ASN A 66 -4.79 14.95 -1.37
N TYR A 67 -3.71 14.95 -2.16
CA TYR A 67 -2.45 14.33 -1.76
C TYR A 67 -1.89 14.86 -0.44
N TYR A 68 -1.96 16.16 -0.20
CA TYR A 68 -1.50 16.76 1.06
C TYR A 68 -2.33 16.28 2.26
N GLY A 69 -3.66 16.24 2.13
CA GLY A 69 -4.55 15.73 3.17
C GLY A 69 -4.34 14.24 3.46
N ILE A 70 -4.08 13.43 2.42
CA ILE A 70 -3.73 12.01 2.58
C ILE A 70 -2.38 11.89 3.29
N ALA A 71 -1.37 12.65 2.88
CA ALA A 71 -0.04 12.66 3.49
C ALA A 71 -0.10 12.98 4.99
N MET A 72 -0.84 14.03 5.38
CA MET A 72 -1.03 14.38 6.80
C MET A 72 -1.65 13.24 7.60
N LYS A 73 -2.69 12.60 7.07
CA LYS A 73 -3.40 11.52 7.76
C LYS A 73 -2.54 10.24 7.83
N LEU A 74 -1.81 9.92 6.77
CA LEU A 74 -0.86 8.81 6.73
C LEU A 74 0.27 9.01 7.75
N ASN A 75 0.88 10.18 7.76
CA ASN A 75 1.94 10.51 8.71
C ASN A 75 1.44 10.44 10.18
N LYS A 76 0.22 10.94 10.43
CA LYS A 76 -0.41 10.79 11.75
C LYS A 76 -0.65 9.32 12.11
N TRP A 77 -1.04 8.50 11.13
CA TRP A 77 -1.23 7.07 11.34
C TRP A 77 0.09 6.37 11.65
N LEU A 78 1.19 6.73 10.97
CA LEU A 78 2.54 6.21 11.24
C LEU A 78 3.06 6.66 12.61
N LYS A 79 2.83 7.91 13.02
CA LYS A 79 3.25 8.43 14.34
C LYS A 79 2.64 7.68 15.53
N HIS A 80 1.61 6.85 15.31
CA HIS A 80 1.07 5.99 16.36
C HIS A 80 2.11 5.01 16.91
N TYR A 81 3.10 4.61 16.11
CA TYR A 81 4.13 3.65 16.52
C TYR A 81 5.23 4.25 17.39
N GLY A 82 5.21 5.57 17.64
CA GLY A 82 6.16 6.26 18.52
C GLY A 82 7.61 6.06 18.08
N ASP A 83 8.42 5.49 18.96
CA ASP A 83 9.84 5.23 18.69
C ASP A 83 10.12 3.85 18.08
N GLU A 84 9.08 3.06 17.83
CA GLU A 84 9.23 1.74 17.21
C GLU A 84 9.68 1.86 15.76
N VAL A 85 10.62 1.02 15.35
CA VAL A 85 11.01 0.91 13.94
C VAL A 85 9.90 0.20 13.16
N VAL A 86 9.40 0.88 12.14
CA VAL A 86 8.40 0.35 11.21
C VAL A 86 9.09 -0.12 9.94
N THR A 87 8.87 -1.37 9.55
CA THR A 87 9.30 -1.92 8.26
C THR A 87 8.11 -1.96 7.31
N VAL A 88 8.14 -1.12 6.29
CA VAL A 88 7.13 -1.11 5.23
C VAL A 88 7.49 -2.16 4.19
N CYS A 89 6.62 -3.15 4.06
CA CYS A 89 6.72 -4.28 3.15
C CYS A 89 5.85 -4.02 1.92
N PHE A 90 6.42 -4.10 0.73
CA PHE A 90 5.71 -3.92 -0.55
C PHE A 90 6.25 -4.94 -1.57
N ASP A 91 5.43 -5.37 -2.49
CA ASP A 91 5.83 -6.29 -3.54
C ASP A 91 6.24 -5.56 -4.83
N TYR A 92 5.74 -4.35 -5.06
CA TYR A 92 6.11 -3.55 -6.21
C TYR A 92 6.81 -2.23 -5.81
N ASN A 93 7.92 -1.90 -6.46
CA ASN A 93 8.72 -0.72 -6.07
C ASN A 93 7.98 0.62 -6.23
N THR A 94 7.01 0.69 -7.14
CA THR A 94 6.18 1.87 -7.34
C THR A 94 5.38 2.22 -6.08
N ASP A 95 4.92 1.23 -5.31
CA ASP A 95 4.17 1.46 -4.06
C ASP A 95 4.99 2.27 -3.06
N TRP A 96 6.23 1.84 -2.86
CA TRP A 96 7.16 2.57 -2.00
C TRP A 96 7.46 3.97 -2.53
N TYR A 97 7.72 4.08 -3.84
CA TYR A 97 7.99 5.37 -4.48
C TYR A 97 6.83 6.35 -4.28
N LEU A 98 5.59 5.93 -4.52
CA LEU A 98 4.40 6.75 -4.37
C LEU A 98 4.13 7.14 -2.92
N MET A 99 4.31 6.22 -1.96
CA MET A 99 4.22 6.54 -0.54
C MET A 99 5.25 7.59 -0.12
N VAL A 100 6.51 7.45 -0.55
CA VAL A 100 7.57 8.43 -0.26
C VAL A 100 7.25 9.77 -0.89
N LYS A 101 6.87 9.79 -2.18
CA LYS A 101 6.47 11.02 -2.89
C LYS A 101 5.31 11.73 -2.20
N LEU A 102 4.37 10.98 -1.66
CA LEU A 102 3.25 11.52 -0.88
C LEU A 102 3.73 12.17 0.42
N LEU A 103 4.56 11.47 1.21
CA LEU A 103 5.08 11.97 2.48
C LEU A 103 6.01 13.18 2.30
N GLN A 104 6.74 13.28 1.21
CA GLN A 104 7.60 14.44 0.87
C GLN A 104 6.82 15.75 0.66
N LEU A 105 5.49 15.72 0.61
CA LEU A 105 4.67 16.95 0.63
C LEU A 105 4.66 17.62 2.00
N LEU A 106 5.10 16.96 3.05
CA LEU A 106 5.15 17.48 4.41
C LEU A 106 6.57 17.98 4.76
N PRO A 107 6.69 18.92 5.71
CA PRO A 107 7.97 19.32 6.25
C PRO A 107 8.73 18.12 6.85
N GLU A 108 10.04 18.03 6.59
CA GLU A 108 10.85 16.90 7.03
C GLU A 108 10.83 16.71 8.55
N GLU A 109 10.83 17.80 9.30
CA GLU A 109 10.79 17.81 10.77
C GLU A 109 9.47 17.29 11.34
N GLU A 110 8.41 17.22 10.51
CA GLU A 110 7.12 16.69 10.92
C GLU A 110 6.93 15.21 10.57
N LEU A 111 7.85 14.64 9.80
CA LEU A 111 7.72 13.25 9.34
C LEU A 111 7.98 12.24 10.46
N PHE A 112 7.25 11.13 10.40
CA PHE A 112 7.63 9.92 11.11
C PHE A 112 8.91 9.37 10.47
N SER A 113 10.01 9.29 11.23
CA SER A 113 11.35 9.02 10.68
C SER A 113 11.82 7.57 10.85
N ASN A 114 11.20 6.79 11.75
CA ASN A 114 11.64 5.42 12.06
C ASN A 114 11.10 4.39 11.06
N ILE A 115 11.28 4.67 9.75
CA ILE A 115 10.79 3.81 8.65
C ILE A 115 11.95 3.11 7.97
N GLN A 116 11.78 1.81 7.75
CA GLN A 116 12.60 0.97 6.87
C GLN A 116 11.72 0.41 5.76
N ALA A 117 12.30 0.15 4.59
CA ALA A 117 11.61 -0.36 3.42
C ALA A 117 12.12 -1.76 3.05
N THR A 118 11.21 -2.65 2.71
CA THR A 118 11.56 -4.01 2.26
C THR A 118 10.66 -4.43 1.11
N ASN A 119 11.28 -4.73 -0.05
CA ASN A 119 10.56 -5.40 -1.13
C ASN A 119 10.41 -6.88 -0.78
N ILE A 120 9.17 -7.36 -0.75
CA ILE A 120 8.81 -8.72 -0.33
C ILE A 120 8.38 -9.62 -1.50
N TRP A 121 8.52 -9.18 -2.74
CA TRP A 121 8.12 -9.97 -3.92
C TRP A 121 8.62 -11.42 -3.88
N GLY A 122 9.88 -11.62 -3.49
CA GLY A 122 10.48 -12.96 -3.37
C GLY A 122 10.07 -13.75 -2.13
N ASP A 123 9.38 -13.12 -1.18
CA ASP A 123 8.95 -13.70 0.10
C ASP A 123 7.42 -13.91 0.15
N ILE A 124 6.71 -13.65 -0.96
CA ILE A 124 5.28 -13.96 -1.13
C ILE A 124 5.12 -15.43 -1.53
N ASP A 125 4.32 -16.18 -0.78
CA ASP A 125 3.94 -17.54 -1.13
C ASP A 125 2.81 -17.51 -2.19
N PRO A 126 3.07 -18.00 -3.43
CA PRO A 126 2.07 -17.96 -4.49
C PRO A 126 0.81 -18.77 -4.17
N GLN A 127 0.94 -19.89 -3.46
CA GLN A 127 -0.21 -20.71 -3.10
C GLN A 127 -1.07 -20.04 -2.02
N ALA A 128 -0.42 -19.35 -1.08
CA ALA A 128 -1.13 -18.62 -0.04
C ALA A 128 -1.89 -17.42 -0.60
N ILE A 129 -1.31 -16.69 -1.57
CA ILE A 129 -1.99 -15.55 -2.20
C ILE A 129 -3.19 -16.02 -3.05
N ASP A 130 -3.07 -17.11 -3.81
CA ASP A 130 -4.18 -17.72 -4.56
C ASP A 130 -5.32 -18.15 -3.63
N TYR A 131 -4.97 -18.77 -2.50
CA TYR A 131 -5.95 -19.18 -1.49
C TYR A 131 -6.66 -17.97 -0.86
N TYR A 132 -5.92 -16.94 -0.51
CA TYR A 132 -6.48 -15.70 0.02
C TYR A 132 -7.54 -15.12 -0.92
N TRP A 133 -7.23 -15.00 -2.22
CA TRP A 133 -8.17 -14.43 -3.19
C TRP A 133 -9.41 -15.31 -3.38
N ALA A 134 -9.24 -16.63 -3.40
CA ALA A 134 -10.37 -17.56 -3.48
C ALA A 134 -11.35 -17.43 -2.29
N GLU A 135 -10.82 -17.15 -1.08
CA GLU A 135 -11.66 -16.96 0.11
C GLU A 135 -12.35 -15.60 0.12
N VAL A 136 -11.59 -14.51 -0.16
CA VAL A 136 -12.11 -13.15 0.04
C VAL A 136 -13.03 -12.68 -1.09
N ASP A 137 -12.91 -13.24 -2.30
CA ASP A 137 -13.83 -12.97 -3.42
C ASP A 137 -15.30 -13.34 -3.05
N ALA A 138 -15.47 -14.38 -2.26
CA ALA A 138 -16.79 -14.76 -1.72
C ALA A 138 -17.44 -13.67 -0.84
N PHE A 139 -16.64 -12.72 -0.31
CA PHE A 139 -17.11 -11.58 0.48
C PHE A 139 -17.13 -10.27 -0.33
N GLY A 140 -16.92 -10.34 -1.65
CA GLY A 140 -16.91 -9.19 -2.56
C GLY A 140 -15.62 -8.37 -2.53
N HIS A 141 -14.56 -8.86 -1.87
CA HIS A 141 -13.24 -8.24 -1.93
C HIS A 141 -12.54 -8.64 -3.23
N LYS A 142 -11.98 -7.68 -3.94
CA LYS A 142 -11.39 -7.91 -5.26
C LYS A 142 -9.95 -7.46 -5.30
N GLN A 143 -9.17 -8.12 -6.15
CA GLN A 143 -7.85 -7.66 -6.55
C GLN A 143 -7.93 -6.26 -7.15
N HIS A 144 -6.83 -5.54 -7.11
CA HIS A 144 -6.71 -4.15 -7.58
C HIS A 144 -7.51 -3.15 -6.75
N HIS A 145 -7.62 -3.45 -5.45
CA HIS A 145 -8.03 -2.51 -4.42
C HIS A 145 -6.92 -2.43 -3.37
N ALA A 146 -6.19 -1.33 -3.32
CA ALA A 146 -4.95 -1.20 -2.56
C ALA A 146 -4.99 -1.77 -1.12
N LEU A 147 -6.08 -1.58 -0.37
CA LEU A 147 -6.17 -2.17 0.97
C LEU A 147 -6.31 -3.70 0.95
N TYR A 148 -7.03 -4.25 -0.03
CA TYR A 148 -7.22 -5.71 -0.11
C TYR A 148 -5.96 -6.40 -0.62
N ASP A 149 -5.22 -5.77 -1.54
CA ASP A 149 -3.92 -6.25 -2.00
C ASP A 149 -2.87 -6.19 -0.88
N ALA A 150 -2.82 -5.12 -0.09
CA ALA A 150 -1.98 -5.06 1.11
C ALA A 150 -2.32 -6.16 2.14
N ARG A 151 -3.60 -6.51 2.32
CA ARG A 151 -4.02 -7.64 3.17
C ARG A 151 -3.59 -8.99 2.58
N GLY A 152 -3.68 -9.15 1.26
CA GLY A 152 -3.20 -10.33 0.53
C GLY A 152 -1.69 -10.52 0.73
N ASN A 153 -0.92 -9.45 0.55
CA ASN A 153 0.51 -9.43 0.79
C ASN A 153 0.86 -9.84 2.24
N LYS A 154 0.14 -9.28 3.22
CA LYS A 154 0.29 -9.67 4.62
C LYS A 154 0.01 -11.17 4.85
N TYR A 155 -1.07 -11.68 4.27
CA TYR A 155 -1.48 -13.09 4.43
C TYR A 155 -0.47 -14.05 3.82
N ALA A 156 0.06 -13.72 2.65
CA ALA A 156 0.95 -14.58 1.89
C ALA A 156 2.44 -14.38 2.21
N TYR A 157 2.79 -13.39 3.03
CA TYR A 157 4.17 -13.10 3.40
C TYR A 157 4.78 -14.23 4.24
N LYS A 158 5.80 -14.87 3.71
CA LYS A 158 6.61 -15.91 4.35
C LYS A 158 8.08 -15.56 4.19
N PRO A 159 8.67 -14.81 5.13
CA PRO A 159 10.08 -14.44 5.02
C PRO A 159 10.94 -15.72 4.96
N LEU A 160 11.75 -15.81 3.91
CA LEU A 160 12.75 -16.86 3.81
C LEU A 160 13.70 -16.72 5.02
N VAL A 161 13.78 -17.76 5.83
CA VAL A 161 14.80 -17.85 6.89
C VAL A 161 16.14 -17.94 6.18
N ARG A 162 16.74 -16.77 5.90
CA ARG A 162 18.14 -16.74 5.44
C ARG A 162 18.97 -17.18 6.62
N GLU A 163 19.39 -18.45 6.64
CA GLU A 163 20.42 -18.91 7.55
C GLU A 163 21.60 -17.93 7.43
N ARG A 164 21.89 -17.24 8.55
CA ARG A 164 23.10 -16.42 8.61
C ARG A 164 24.25 -17.40 8.36
N GLN A 165 24.83 -17.37 7.18
CA GLN A 165 26.13 -17.99 6.94
C GLN A 165 27.12 -17.22 7.81
N ASN A 166 27.33 -17.75 9.03
CA ASN A 166 28.45 -17.37 9.86
C ASN A 166 29.72 -17.82 9.11
N GLY A 167 30.35 -16.89 8.40
CA GLY A 167 31.70 -16.99 7.90
C GLY A 167 32.62 -16.15 8.78
#